data_a7059daf5d7818f3159886642b46a739
#
_entry.id   a7059daf5d7818f3159886642b46a739
#
_cell.length_a   1.000
_cell.length_b   1.000
_cell.length_c   1.000
_cell.angle_alpha   90.00
_cell.angle_beta   90.00
_cell.angle_gamma   90.00
#
_symmetry.space_group_name_H-M   'P 1'
#
loop_
_entity.id
_entity.type
_entity.pdbx_description
1 polymer ?
#
loop_
_entity_poly.entity_id
_entity_poly.type
_entity_poly.pdbx_seq_one_letter_code
_entity_poly.pdbx_strand_id
1 'polypeptide(L)'
;MPIIALLVGSSLWGVLWWPLRHFNAAGLRGAWLILAVYLLLAIPAGLWSWHRRHELRQHGRTLVGLLILGGWTNVAFMLALVHGEVIRILLLFYLSPVWAIFAARIFLKEAIGWRGGLAVLLAVGGSALVVSNGQGFSLADMDMNDLLAISSGLAFALSNVILRADTALGDVHRATAVWWGCVLIALPFAFFQYLPALPLPEYGYLLAFSWLWIAGATVAVQFGVARMPVSVSAVIMPFEVIVGALSAWWLAWEAPTLLESFGGILILLAALLQITRGQGRPILLGGVEMEKGEL
;
A
#
# COMPACT_ATOMS: atom_id res chain seq x y z
N MET A 1 22.82 3.53 2.32
CA MET A 1 22.06 2.31 2.67
C MET A 1 20.54 2.51 2.70
N PRO A 2 19.92 3.46 3.44
CA PRO A 2 18.44 3.58 3.49
C PRO A 2 17.77 3.86 2.14
N ILE A 3 18.34 4.75 1.32
CA ILE A 3 17.83 5.07 -0.03
C ILE A 3 17.79 3.82 -0.91
N ILE A 4 18.87 3.02 -0.92
CA ILE A 4 18.94 1.79 -1.71
C ILE A 4 17.89 0.78 -1.23
N ALA A 5 17.71 0.62 0.08
CA ALA A 5 16.70 -0.27 0.63
C ALA A 5 15.28 0.16 0.19
N LEU A 6 14.98 1.46 0.22
CA LEU A 6 13.69 1.96 -0.21
C LEU A 6 13.47 1.78 -1.72
N LEU A 7 14.50 2.05 -2.55
CA LEU A 7 14.43 1.80 -3.99
C LEU A 7 14.20 0.32 -4.31
N VAL A 8 14.93 -0.59 -3.63
CA VAL A 8 14.73 -2.04 -3.78
C VAL A 8 13.33 -2.43 -3.36
N GLY A 9 12.87 -1.98 -2.19
CA GLY A 9 11.51 -2.28 -1.71
C GLY A 9 10.42 -1.77 -2.65
N SER A 10 10.52 -0.51 -3.10
CA SER A 10 9.59 0.07 -4.09
C SER A 10 9.63 -0.69 -5.43
N SER A 11 10.82 -1.11 -5.88
CA SER A 11 10.92 -1.92 -7.11
C SER A 11 10.25 -3.28 -6.96
N LEU A 12 10.42 -3.96 -5.81
CA LEU A 12 9.76 -5.23 -5.55
C LEU A 12 8.24 -5.09 -5.51
N TRP A 13 7.70 -4.00 -4.94
CA TRP A 13 6.28 -3.70 -4.98
C TRP A 13 5.80 -3.36 -6.39
N GLY A 14 6.56 -2.60 -7.18
CA GLY A 14 6.22 -2.26 -8.55
C GLY A 14 6.14 -3.48 -9.48
N VAL A 15 7.03 -4.48 -9.29
CA VAL A 15 7.03 -5.73 -10.09
C VAL A 15 6.21 -6.85 -9.45
N LEU A 16 5.49 -6.56 -8.36
CA LEU A 16 4.68 -7.55 -7.62
C LEU A 16 3.66 -8.28 -8.51
N TRP A 17 3.10 -7.60 -9.50
CA TRP A 17 2.12 -8.15 -10.44
C TRP A 17 2.62 -9.40 -11.17
N TRP A 18 3.92 -9.48 -11.46
CA TRP A 18 4.50 -10.58 -12.24
C TRP A 18 4.46 -11.92 -11.50
N PRO A 19 5.02 -12.09 -10.28
CA PRO A 19 4.87 -13.34 -9.53
C PRO A 19 3.40 -13.64 -9.16
N LEU A 20 2.56 -12.63 -8.94
CA LEU A 20 1.14 -12.87 -8.67
C LEU A 20 0.43 -13.51 -9.89
N ARG A 21 0.66 -13.00 -11.08
CA ARG A 21 0.11 -13.56 -12.33
C ARG A 21 0.69 -14.95 -12.63
N HIS A 22 1.97 -15.17 -12.32
CA HIS A 22 2.59 -16.50 -12.44
C HIS A 22 1.85 -17.54 -11.59
N PHE A 23 1.64 -17.29 -10.29
CA PHE A 23 0.92 -18.22 -9.42
C PHE A 23 -0.55 -18.39 -9.82
N ASN A 24 -1.19 -17.32 -10.26
CA ASN A 24 -2.55 -17.38 -10.78
C ASN A 24 -2.65 -18.30 -12.01
N ALA A 25 -1.69 -18.23 -12.92
CA ALA A 25 -1.60 -19.11 -14.08
C ALA A 25 -1.26 -20.56 -13.71
N ALA A 26 -0.43 -20.77 -12.67
CA ALA A 26 -0.08 -22.10 -12.14
C ALA A 26 -1.24 -22.77 -11.38
N GLY A 27 -2.38 -22.09 -11.19
CA GLY A 27 -3.58 -22.65 -10.56
C GLY A 27 -3.86 -22.14 -9.15
N LEU A 28 -2.95 -21.39 -8.53
CA LEU A 28 -3.17 -20.76 -7.21
C LEU A 28 -3.85 -19.42 -7.41
N ARG A 29 -5.17 -19.38 -7.41
CA ARG A 29 -5.97 -18.24 -7.86
C ARG A 29 -6.65 -17.48 -6.72
N GLY A 30 -6.89 -16.20 -6.96
CA GLY A 30 -7.76 -15.34 -6.14
C GLY A 30 -7.38 -15.35 -4.67
N ALA A 31 -8.36 -15.60 -3.79
CA ALA A 31 -8.18 -15.56 -2.35
C ALA A 31 -7.22 -16.65 -1.84
N TRP A 32 -7.11 -17.81 -2.51
CA TRP A 32 -6.17 -18.86 -2.14
C TRP A 32 -4.71 -18.42 -2.29
N LEU A 33 -4.38 -17.66 -3.32
CA LEU A 33 -3.03 -17.10 -3.49
C LEU A 33 -2.66 -16.20 -2.32
N ILE A 34 -3.53 -15.27 -1.97
CA ILE A 34 -3.32 -14.34 -0.86
C ILE A 34 -3.22 -15.10 0.46
N LEU A 35 -4.15 -16.03 0.70
CA LEU A 35 -4.17 -16.85 1.91
C LEU A 35 -2.87 -17.65 2.07
N ALA A 36 -2.40 -18.32 1.02
CA ALA A 36 -1.19 -19.11 1.04
C ALA A 36 0.05 -18.27 1.34
N VAL A 37 0.22 -17.14 0.61
CA VAL A 37 1.35 -16.23 0.80
C VAL A 37 1.39 -15.69 2.22
N TYR A 38 0.26 -15.18 2.72
CA TYR A 38 0.25 -14.53 4.02
C TYR A 38 0.20 -15.50 5.21
N LEU A 39 -0.32 -16.74 5.06
CA LEU A 39 -0.19 -17.77 6.10
C LEU A 39 1.27 -18.13 6.38
N LEU A 40 2.09 -18.25 5.33
CA LEU A 40 3.52 -18.52 5.47
C LEU A 40 4.27 -17.44 6.26
N LEU A 41 3.78 -16.21 6.25
CA LEU A 41 4.36 -15.08 7.00
C LEU A 41 3.67 -14.88 8.36
N ALA A 42 2.34 -14.96 8.40
CA ALA A 42 1.54 -14.65 9.58
C ALA A 42 1.73 -15.67 10.72
N ILE A 43 1.87 -16.96 10.37
CA ILE A 43 2.03 -18.01 11.40
C ILE A 43 3.31 -17.81 12.21
N PRO A 44 4.53 -17.77 11.61
CA PRO A 44 5.75 -17.61 12.39
C PRO A 44 5.85 -16.23 13.07
N ALA A 45 5.39 -15.16 12.41
CA ALA A 45 5.34 -13.85 13.01
C ALA A 45 4.32 -13.76 14.16
N GLY A 46 3.19 -14.45 14.03
CA GLY A 46 2.17 -14.55 15.07
C GLY A 46 2.67 -15.32 16.29
N LEU A 47 3.34 -16.45 16.09
CA LEU A 47 3.97 -17.22 17.17
C LEU A 47 5.01 -16.38 17.92
N TRP A 48 5.86 -15.65 17.20
CA TRP A 48 6.82 -14.75 17.81
C TRP A 48 6.13 -13.62 18.58
N SER A 49 5.11 -12.96 18.02
CA SER A 49 4.34 -11.91 18.68
C SER A 49 3.57 -12.42 19.90
N TRP A 50 3.10 -13.66 19.87
CA TRP A 50 2.42 -14.30 21.01
C TRP A 50 3.31 -14.43 22.24
N HIS A 51 4.60 -14.76 22.04
CA HIS A 51 5.56 -14.80 23.16
C HIS A 51 5.76 -13.42 23.80
N ARG A 52 5.50 -12.34 23.06
CA ARG A 52 5.61 -10.95 23.52
C ARG A 52 4.25 -10.27 23.69
N ARG A 53 3.18 -11.03 23.91
CA ARG A 53 1.80 -10.51 23.97
C ARG A 53 1.57 -9.42 25.01
N HIS A 54 2.40 -9.32 26.05
CA HIS A 54 2.33 -8.26 27.04
C HIS A 54 2.63 -6.88 26.44
N GLU A 55 3.49 -6.81 25.42
CA GLU A 55 3.79 -5.58 24.68
C GLU A 55 2.58 -5.12 23.84
N LEU A 56 1.70 -6.05 23.44
CA LEU A 56 0.55 -5.79 22.57
C LEU A 56 -0.68 -5.21 23.30
N ARG A 57 -0.78 -5.42 24.63
CA ARG A 57 -2.00 -5.09 25.39
C ARG A 57 -2.41 -3.63 25.33
N GLN A 58 -1.44 -2.71 25.21
CA GLN A 58 -1.68 -1.26 25.16
C GLN A 58 -2.00 -0.77 23.73
N HIS A 59 -1.75 -1.60 22.71
CA HIS A 59 -1.86 -1.24 21.30
C HIS A 59 -3.06 -1.87 20.57
N GLY A 60 -4.06 -2.38 21.33
CA GLY A 60 -5.17 -3.15 20.76
C GLY A 60 -5.94 -2.44 19.65
N ARG A 61 -6.20 -1.13 19.78
CA ARG A 61 -6.88 -0.33 18.74
C ARG A 61 -6.05 -0.22 17.48
N THR A 62 -4.75 0.02 17.62
CA THR A 62 -3.79 0.08 16.51
C THR A 62 -3.72 -1.25 15.78
N LEU A 63 -3.60 -2.35 16.52
CA LEU A 63 -3.53 -3.70 15.96
C LEU A 63 -4.80 -4.06 15.18
N VAL A 64 -5.99 -3.80 15.73
CA VAL A 64 -7.26 -4.03 15.02
C VAL A 64 -7.37 -3.15 13.78
N GLY A 65 -7.00 -1.87 13.87
CA GLY A 65 -6.99 -0.97 12.72
C GLY A 65 -6.05 -1.46 11.60
N LEU A 66 -4.83 -1.89 11.95
CA LEU A 66 -3.87 -2.44 10.98
C LEU A 66 -4.32 -3.78 10.41
N LEU A 67 -4.94 -4.63 11.21
CA LEU A 67 -5.50 -5.89 10.76
C LEU A 67 -6.58 -5.67 9.69
N ILE A 68 -7.50 -4.73 9.91
CA ILE A 68 -8.59 -4.44 8.97
C ILE A 68 -8.08 -3.63 7.78
N LEU A 69 -7.50 -2.46 8.02
CA LEU A 69 -7.13 -1.53 6.95
C LEU A 69 -5.86 -1.96 6.23
N GLY A 70 -4.81 -2.35 6.97
CA GLY A 70 -3.57 -2.86 6.37
C GLY A 70 -3.79 -4.18 5.65
N GLY A 71 -4.60 -5.08 6.22
CA GLY A 71 -5.01 -6.32 5.58
C GLY A 71 -5.78 -6.06 4.28
N TRP A 72 -6.80 -5.19 4.30
CA TRP A 72 -7.56 -4.81 3.11
C TRP A 72 -6.69 -4.16 2.05
N THR A 73 -5.77 -3.27 2.43
CA THR A 73 -4.81 -2.66 1.51
C THR A 73 -4.12 -3.71 0.64
N ASN A 74 -3.52 -4.72 1.27
CA ASN A 74 -2.77 -5.74 0.55
C ASN A 74 -3.67 -6.68 -0.25
N VAL A 75 -4.79 -7.14 0.33
CA VAL A 75 -5.72 -8.06 -0.34
C VAL A 75 -6.31 -7.42 -1.58
N ALA A 76 -6.85 -6.20 -1.47
CA ALA A 76 -7.48 -5.50 -2.58
C ALA A 76 -6.46 -5.15 -3.67
N PHE A 77 -5.25 -4.67 -3.28
CA PHE A 77 -4.20 -4.35 -4.22
C PHE A 77 -3.70 -5.56 -5.00
N MET A 78 -3.43 -6.68 -4.31
CA MET A 78 -2.97 -7.90 -4.97
C MET A 78 -4.03 -8.48 -5.92
N LEU A 79 -5.31 -8.50 -5.52
CA LEU A 79 -6.41 -8.95 -6.39
C LEU A 79 -6.53 -8.07 -7.63
N ALA A 80 -6.44 -6.76 -7.47
CA ALA A 80 -6.48 -5.82 -8.57
C ALA A 80 -5.31 -6.05 -9.56
N LEU A 81 -4.08 -6.26 -9.07
CA LEU A 81 -2.90 -6.51 -9.91
C LEU A 81 -2.95 -7.84 -10.67
N VAL A 82 -3.63 -8.85 -10.12
CA VAL A 82 -3.76 -10.15 -10.80
C VAL A 82 -4.61 -10.04 -12.06
N HIS A 83 -5.69 -9.25 -12.02
CA HIS A 83 -6.72 -9.24 -13.05
C HIS A 83 -6.82 -7.94 -13.84
N GLY A 84 -6.38 -6.81 -13.25
CA GLY A 84 -6.43 -5.49 -13.89
C GLY A 84 -5.15 -5.15 -14.66
N GLU A 85 -5.20 -4.06 -15.40
CA GLU A 85 -4.03 -3.48 -16.08
C GLU A 85 -3.08 -2.88 -15.03
N VAL A 86 -1.81 -3.30 -15.05
CA VAL A 86 -0.84 -2.98 -13.99
C VAL A 86 -0.67 -1.47 -13.81
N ILE A 87 -0.48 -0.75 -14.92
CA ILE A 87 -0.24 0.70 -14.90
C ILE A 87 -1.46 1.42 -14.31
N ARG A 88 -2.65 1.08 -14.77
CA ARG A 88 -3.92 1.64 -14.30
C ARG A 88 -4.14 1.40 -12.81
N ILE A 89 -3.91 0.16 -12.34
CA ILE A 89 -4.04 -0.21 -10.92
C ILE A 89 -3.07 0.56 -10.04
N LEU A 90 -1.79 0.65 -10.43
CA LEU A 90 -0.79 1.41 -9.70
C LEU A 90 -1.18 2.89 -9.61
N LEU A 91 -1.60 3.50 -10.72
CA LEU A 91 -2.00 4.92 -10.73
C LEU A 91 -3.22 5.19 -9.84
N LEU A 92 -4.23 4.32 -9.87
CA LEU A 92 -5.43 4.45 -9.03
C LEU A 92 -5.12 4.23 -7.54
N PHE A 93 -4.21 3.32 -7.19
CA PHE A 93 -3.71 3.17 -5.82
C PHE A 93 -3.01 4.45 -5.35
N TYR A 94 -2.28 5.13 -6.22
CA TYR A 94 -1.61 6.41 -5.90
C TYR A 94 -2.54 7.61 -5.74
N LEU A 95 -3.87 7.41 -5.72
CA LEU A 95 -4.81 8.35 -5.11
C LEU A 95 -4.71 8.39 -3.56
N SER A 96 -3.96 7.47 -2.96
CA SER A 96 -3.77 7.39 -1.50
C SER A 96 -3.32 8.69 -0.83
N PRO A 97 -2.47 9.58 -1.41
CA PRO A 97 -2.20 10.90 -0.85
C PRO A 97 -3.42 11.81 -0.76
N VAL A 98 -4.37 11.70 -1.70
CA VAL A 98 -5.63 12.48 -1.64
C VAL A 98 -6.49 12.02 -0.46
N TRP A 99 -6.60 10.71 -0.30
CA TRP A 99 -7.28 10.13 0.87
C TRP A 99 -6.64 10.56 2.18
N ALA A 100 -5.30 10.68 2.21
CA ALA A 100 -4.58 11.19 3.38
C ALA A 100 -4.95 12.66 3.71
N ILE A 101 -5.20 13.53 2.70
CA ILE A 101 -5.71 14.90 2.91
C ILE A 101 -7.07 14.87 3.59
N PHE A 102 -8.00 14.06 3.06
CA PHE A 102 -9.34 13.97 3.62
C PHE A 102 -9.30 13.36 5.03
N ALA A 103 -8.48 12.33 5.26
CA ALA A 103 -8.29 11.73 6.56
C ALA A 103 -7.73 12.76 7.57
N ALA A 104 -6.73 13.56 7.20
CA ALA A 104 -6.20 14.62 8.05
C ALA A 104 -7.27 15.69 8.34
N ARG A 105 -8.10 16.05 7.36
CA ARG A 105 -9.22 16.98 7.55
C ARG A 105 -10.25 16.47 8.56
N ILE A 106 -10.62 15.19 8.44
CA ILE A 106 -11.69 14.59 9.24
C ILE A 106 -11.19 14.26 10.66
N PHE A 107 -10.05 13.59 10.77
CA PHE A 107 -9.57 13.07 12.06
C PHE A 107 -8.72 14.07 12.84
N LEU A 108 -7.93 14.89 12.13
CA LEU A 108 -7.04 15.87 12.75
C LEU A 108 -7.58 17.30 12.69
N LYS A 109 -8.74 17.49 12.04
CA LYS A 109 -9.39 18.80 11.83
C LYS A 109 -8.49 19.85 11.16
N GLU A 110 -7.49 19.40 10.38
CA GLU A 110 -6.60 20.28 9.65
C GLU A 110 -7.32 20.98 8.49
N ALA A 111 -7.02 22.26 8.26
CA ALA A 111 -7.58 22.98 7.12
C ALA A 111 -6.93 22.51 5.82
N ILE A 112 -7.76 22.30 4.78
CA ILE A 112 -7.24 22.03 3.44
C ILE A 112 -6.82 23.34 2.82
N GLY A 113 -5.51 23.63 2.88
CA GLY A 113 -4.95 24.83 2.23
C GLY A 113 -4.99 24.72 0.70
N TRP A 114 -4.70 25.82 -0.02
CA TRP A 114 -4.76 25.87 -1.48
C TRP A 114 -3.93 24.79 -2.18
N ARG A 115 -2.76 24.43 -1.67
CA ARG A 115 -1.92 23.32 -2.19
C ARG A 115 -2.61 21.95 -2.06
N GLY A 116 -3.31 21.74 -0.93
CA GLY A 116 -4.10 20.53 -0.74
C GLY A 116 -5.29 20.46 -1.72
N GLY A 117 -5.98 21.58 -1.94
CA GLY A 117 -7.03 21.70 -2.95
C GLY A 117 -6.51 21.43 -4.37
N LEU A 118 -5.36 22.00 -4.73
CA LEU A 118 -4.71 21.74 -6.02
C LEU A 118 -4.30 20.27 -6.17
N ALA A 119 -3.75 19.64 -5.12
CA ALA A 119 -3.39 18.23 -5.15
C ALA A 119 -4.63 17.33 -5.37
N VAL A 120 -5.77 17.64 -4.73
CA VAL A 120 -7.04 16.93 -4.96
C VAL A 120 -7.49 17.09 -6.42
N LEU A 121 -7.46 18.30 -6.96
CA LEU A 121 -7.87 18.56 -8.36
C LEU A 121 -6.98 17.80 -9.36
N LEU A 122 -5.65 17.84 -9.16
CA LEU A 122 -4.70 17.11 -10.03
C LEU A 122 -4.89 15.61 -9.97
N ALA A 123 -5.08 15.05 -8.76
CA ALA A 123 -5.24 13.61 -8.60
C ALA A 123 -6.59 13.12 -9.13
N VAL A 124 -7.69 13.83 -8.86
CA VAL A 124 -9.02 13.47 -9.39
C VAL A 124 -9.06 13.64 -10.91
N GLY A 125 -8.52 14.75 -11.43
CA GLY A 125 -8.41 14.95 -12.88
C GLY A 125 -7.54 13.90 -13.56
N GLY A 126 -6.40 13.57 -12.94
CA GLY A 126 -5.49 12.52 -13.41
C GLY A 126 -6.15 11.13 -13.42
N SER A 127 -6.87 10.75 -12.36
CA SER A 127 -7.57 9.46 -12.31
C SER A 127 -8.73 9.40 -13.31
N ALA A 128 -9.43 10.51 -13.54
CA ALA A 128 -10.45 10.57 -14.57
C ALA A 128 -9.87 10.32 -15.98
N LEU A 129 -8.66 10.84 -16.27
CA LEU A 129 -7.96 10.55 -17.53
C LEU A 129 -7.55 9.08 -17.63
N VAL A 130 -7.02 8.50 -16.55
CA VAL A 130 -6.61 7.07 -16.51
C VAL A 130 -7.80 6.15 -16.77
N VAL A 131 -8.99 6.49 -16.25
CA VAL A 131 -10.20 5.66 -16.41
C VAL A 131 -10.89 5.88 -17.76
N SER A 132 -10.74 7.04 -18.39
CA SER A 132 -11.61 7.47 -19.49
C SER A 132 -11.41 6.75 -20.85
N ASN A 133 -10.36 5.98 -21.04
CA ASN A 133 -10.04 5.28 -22.31
C ASN A 133 -10.23 6.13 -23.58
N GLY A 134 -10.17 7.46 -23.47
CA GLY A 134 -10.32 8.39 -24.60
C GLY A 134 -11.75 8.70 -25.05
N GLN A 135 -12.76 8.10 -24.43
CA GLN A 135 -14.19 8.33 -24.79
C GLN A 135 -14.94 9.28 -23.83
N GLY A 136 -14.20 9.90 -22.92
CA GLY A 136 -14.78 10.68 -21.83
C GLY A 136 -14.91 9.86 -20.55
N PHE A 137 -14.94 10.55 -19.41
CA PHE A 137 -15.06 9.89 -18.10
C PHE A 137 -16.50 9.39 -17.89
N SER A 138 -16.65 8.10 -17.68
CA SER A 138 -17.89 7.49 -17.20
C SER A 138 -17.59 6.58 -16.00
N LEU A 139 -18.41 6.66 -14.97
CA LEU A 139 -18.31 5.70 -13.84
C LEU A 139 -18.64 4.26 -14.31
N ALA A 140 -19.34 4.10 -15.42
CA ALA A 140 -19.62 2.80 -16.01
C ALA A 140 -18.38 2.14 -16.64
N ASP A 141 -17.31 2.91 -16.90
CA ASP A 141 -16.06 2.39 -17.44
C ASP A 141 -15.12 1.84 -16.33
N MET A 142 -15.50 2.02 -15.05
CA MET A 142 -14.79 1.46 -13.92
C MET A 142 -15.16 0.00 -13.71
N ASP A 143 -14.15 -0.84 -13.67
CA ASP A 143 -14.31 -2.25 -13.32
C ASP A 143 -14.07 -2.53 -11.80
N MET A 144 -14.24 -3.79 -11.42
CA MET A 144 -14.01 -4.20 -10.03
C MET A 144 -12.55 -4.00 -9.60
N ASN A 145 -11.59 -4.13 -10.52
CA ASN A 145 -10.17 -3.97 -10.20
C ASN A 145 -9.82 -2.51 -9.92
N ASP A 146 -10.45 -1.57 -10.62
CA ASP A 146 -10.32 -0.14 -10.34
C ASP A 146 -10.83 0.20 -8.94
N LEU A 147 -12.00 -0.34 -8.57
CA LEU A 147 -12.58 -0.14 -7.23
C LEU A 147 -11.70 -0.76 -6.14
N LEU A 148 -11.14 -1.94 -6.40
CA LEU A 148 -10.18 -2.58 -5.49
C LEU A 148 -8.92 -1.70 -5.33
N ALA A 149 -8.35 -1.17 -6.40
CA ALA A 149 -7.18 -0.29 -6.36
C ALA A 149 -7.44 0.99 -5.56
N ILE A 150 -8.57 1.69 -5.84
CA ILE A 150 -8.96 2.91 -5.14
C ILE A 150 -9.22 2.65 -3.66
N SER A 151 -9.97 1.58 -3.33
CA SER A 151 -10.26 1.21 -1.94
C SER A 151 -9.01 0.78 -1.18
N SER A 152 -8.06 0.12 -1.85
CA SER A 152 -6.75 -0.21 -1.31
C SER A 152 -5.96 1.05 -0.95
N GLY A 153 -5.92 2.03 -1.86
CA GLY A 153 -5.28 3.33 -1.61
C GLY A 153 -5.90 4.09 -0.44
N LEU A 154 -7.23 4.06 -0.30
CA LEU A 154 -7.95 4.63 0.85
C LEU A 154 -7.55 3.92 2.15
N ALA A 155 -7.61 2.59 2.17
CA ALA A 155 -7.24 1.79 3.35
C ALA A 155 -5.77 2.02 3.75
N PHE A 156 -4.87 2.13 2.76
CA PHE A 156 -3.48 2.48 2.97
C PHE A 156 -3.32 3.85 3.65
N ALA A 157 -4.02 4.88 3.16
CA ALA A 157 -3.99 6.20 3.75
C ALA A 157 -4.48 6.20 5.22
N LEU A 158 -5.58 5.51 5.49
CA LEU A 158 -6.14 5.40 6.83
C LEU A 158 -5.23 4.58 7.78
N SER A 159 -4.63 3.48 7.30
CA SER A 159 -3.67 2.70 8.08
C SER A 159 -2.44 3.51 8.47
N ASN A 160 -1.96 4.39 7.57
CA ASN A 160 -0.86 5.30 7.86
C ASN A 160 -1.21 6.35 8.94
N VAL A 161 -2.48 6.82 9.01
CA VAL A 161 -2.92 7.70 10.10
C VAL A 161 -2.84 6.96 11.45
N ILE A 162 -3.28 5.70 11.49
CA ILE A 162 -3.21 4.87 12.70
C ILE A 162 -1.74 4.64 13.12
N LEU A 163 -0.87 4.33 12.16
CA LEU A 163 0.56 4.13 12.43
C LEU A 163 1.26 5.36 13.01
N ARG A 164 0.85 6.56 12.55
CA ARG A 164 1.39 7.83 13.07
C ARG A 164 0.91 8.12 14.49
N ALA A 165 -0.29 7.67 14.85
CA ALA A 165 -0.85 7.86 16.19
C ALA A 165 -0.19 6.96 17.24
N ASP A 166 0.46 5.87 16.83
CA ASP A 166 1.07 4.88 17.72
C ASP A 166 2.46 4.50 17.24
N THR A 167 3.44 5.31 17.60
CA THR A 167 4.85 5.11 17.22
C THR A 167 5.58 4.09 18.10
N ALA A 168 5.01 3.72 19.25
CA ALA A 168 5.64 2.81 20.21
C ALA A 168 5.51 1.33 19.82
N LEU A 169 4.52 0.99 18.98
CA LEU A 169 4.35 -0.37 18.48
C LEU A 169 5.52 -0.78 17.56
N GLY A 170 6.18 -1.89 17.85
CA GLY A 170 7.32 -2.39 17.08
C GLY A 170 6.93 -2.85 15.66
N ASP A 171 7.86 -2.72 14.71
CA ASP A 171 7.62 -2.99 13.28
C ASP A 171 7.17 -4.44 13.00
N VAL A 172 7.71 -5.43 13.73
CA VAL A 172 7.30 -6.83 13.57
C VAL A 172 5.84 -7.02 13.99
N HIS A 173 5.39 -6.39 15.07
CA HIS A 173 3.99 -6.47 15.51
C HIS A 173 3.05 -5.80 14.51
N ARG A 174 3.47 -4.67 13.91
CA ARG A 174 2.73 -3.99 12.82
C ARG A 174 2.57 -4.90 11.61
N ALA A 175 3.68 -5.48 11.13
CA ALA A 175 3.66 -6.42 10.01
C ALA A 175 2.80 -7.66 10.32
N THR A 176 2.92 -8.22 11.52
CA THR A 176 2.12 -9.36 11.98
C THR A 176 0.63 -9.06 11.94
N ALA A 177 0.19 -7.88 12.41
CA ALA A 177 -1.21 -7.48 12.38
C ALA A 177 -1.73 -7.38 10.93
N VAL A 178 -0.96 -6.77 10.03
CA VAL A 178 -1.32 -6.65 8.61
C VAL A 178 -1.41 -8.04 7.96
N TRP A 179 -0.42 -8.92 8.18
CA TRP A 179 -0.40 -10.25 7.58
C TRP A 179 -1.55 -11.13 8.06
N TRP A 180 -1.88 -11.09 9.37
CA TRP A 180 -3.09 -11.74 9.89
C TRP A 180 -4.36 -11.12 9.33
N GLY A 181 -4.38 -9.81 9.10
CA GLY A 181 -5.47 -9.12 8.40
C GLY A 181 -5.71 -9.68 7.01
N CYS A 182 -4.64 -9.87 6.23
CA CYS A 182 -4.72 -10.50 4.90
C CYS A 182 -5.30 -11.92 4.98
N VAL A 183 -4.83 -12.72 5.94
CA VAL A 183 -5.35 -14.08 6.16
C VAL A 183 -6.84 -14.06 6.49
N LEU A 184 -7.26 -13.26 7.48
CA LEU A 184 -8.64 -13.22 7.93
C LEU A 184 -9.61 -12.67 6.88
N ILE A 185 -9.16 -11.73 6.06
CA ILE A 185 -9.97 -11.19 4.96
C ILE A 185 -10.04 -12.18 3.80
N ALA A 186 -8.93 -12.83 3.44
CA ALA A 186 -8.92 -13.77 2.32
C ALA A 186 -9.64 -15.09 2.65
N LEU A 187 -9.60 -15.54 3.90
CA LEU A 187 -10.13 -16.85 4.33
C LEU A 187 -11.59 -17.07 3.95
N PRO A 188 -12.54 -16.16 4.23
CA PRO A 188 -13.94 -16.35 3.85
C PRO A 188 -14.12 -16.54 2.35
N PHE A 189 -13.40 -15.76 1.54
CA PHE A 189 -13.50 -15.85 0.08
C PHE A 189 -12.87 -17.12 -0.48
N ALA A 190 -11.82 -17.65 0.17
CA ALA A 190 -11.19 -18.91 -0.21
C ALA A 190 -12.14 -20.10 -0.05
N PHE A 191 -13.00 -20.09 0.99
CA PHE A 191 -13.98 -21.16 1.21
C PHE A 191 -15.00 -21.32 0.07
N PHE A 192 -15.27 -20.27 -0.67
CA PHE A 192 -16.18 -20.30 -1.83
C PHE A 192 -15.47 -20.63 -3.15
N GLN A 193 -14.17 -20.87 -3.12
CA GLN A 193 -13.37 -21.24 -4.29
C GLN A 193 -12.91 -22.70 -4.18
N TYR A 194 -12.75 -23.36 -5.33
CA TYR A 194 -12.17 -24.70 -5.37
C TYR A 194 -10.75 -24.70 -4.80
N LEU A 195 -10.44 -25.76 -4.04
CA LEU A 195 -9.09 -25.94 -3.52
C LEU A 195 -8.08 -26.05 -4.68
N PRO A 196 -7.08 -25.21 -4.75
CA PRO A 196 -6.12 -25.24 -5.85
C PRO A 196 -5.24 -26.49 -5.77
N ALA A 197 -4.98 -27.08 -6.94
CA ALA A 197 -3.95 -28.09 -7.09
C ALA A 197 -2.69 -27.42 -7.64
N LEU A 198 -1.71 -27.18 -6.78
CA LEU A 198 -0.45 -26.54 -7.17
C LEU A 198 0.60 -27.63 -7.47
N PRO A 199 1.33 -27.57 -8.60
CA PRO A 199 2.45 -28.45 -8.88
C PRO A 199 3.53 -28.39 -7.79
N LEU A 200 4.17 -29.53 -7.49
CA LEU A 200 5.13 -29.63 -6.39
C LEU A 200 6.26 -28.57 -6.43
N PRO A 201 6.87 -28.24 -7.58
CA PRO A 201 7.91 -27.21 -7.64
C PRO A 201 7.42 -25.82 -7.23
N GLU A 202 6.13 -25.51 -7.47
CA GLU A 202 5.56 -24.19 -7.17
C GLU A 202 5.48 -23.90 -5.66
N TYR A 203 5.47 -24.91 -4.80
CA TYR A 203 5.52 -24.71 -3.34
C TYR A 203 6.84 -24.06 -2.91
N GLY A 204 7.96 -24.45 -3.55
CA GLY A 204 9.26 -23.83 -3.31
C GLY A 204 9.30 -22.35 -3.76
N TYR A 205 8.73 -22.05 -4.94
CA TYR A 205 8.60 -20.68 -5.43
C TYR A 205 7.67 -19.85 -4.54
N LEU A 206 6.57 -20.42 -4.05
CA LEU A 206 5.64 -19.75 -3.15
C LEU A 206 6.32 -19.39 -1.83
N LEU A 207 7.12 -20.29 -1.26
CA LEU A 207 7.89 -20.03 -0.05
C LEU A 207 8.91 -18.91 -0.28
N ALA A 208 9.66 -18.96 -1.37
CA ALA A 208 10.61 -17.92 -1.75
C ALA A 208 9.91 -16.58 -1.99
N PHE A 209 8.77 -16.57 -2.68
CA PHE A 209 7.97 -15.38 -2.91
C PHE A 209 7.49 -14.74 -1.61
N SER A 210 6.95 -15.54 -0.69
CA SER A 210 6.47 -15.03 0.60
C SER A 210 7.60 -14.40 1.41
N TRP A 211 8.73 -15.10 1.57
CA TRP A 211 9.81 -14.66 2.47
C TRP A 211 10.78 -13.68 1.83
N LEU A 212 11.25 -13.97 0.61
CA LEU A 212 12.27 -13.13 -0.03
C LEU A 212 11.63 -11.90 -0.69
N TRP A 213 10.45 -12.07 -1.30
CA TRP A 213 9.77 -10.97 -1.98
C TRP A 213 8.92 -10.14 -1.03
N ILE A 214 7.83 -10.70 -0.50
CA ILE A 214 6.85 -9.94 0.30
C ILE A 214 7.45 -9.47 1.63
N ALA A 215 8.05 -10.37 2.41
CA ALA A 215 8.68 -9.96 3.67
C ALA A 215 9.91 -9.08 3.41
N GLY A 216 10.73 -9.42 2.40
CA GLY A 216 11.89 -8.63 2.00
C GLY A 216 11.52 -7.21 1.55
N ALA A 217 10.51 -7.06 0.69
CA ALA A 217 10.01 -5.75 0.27
C ALA A 217 9.47 -4.94 1.46
N THR A 218 8.70 -5.58 2.34
CA THR A 218 8.16 -4.94 3.55
C THR A 218 9.28 -4.43 4.46
N VAL A 219 10.28 -5.27 4.74
CA VAL A 219 11.43 -4.89 5.58
C VAL A 219 12.26 -3.79 4.92
N ALA A 220 12.50 -3.89 3.61
CA ALA A 220 13.29 -2.90 2.87
C ALA A 220 12.62 -1.51 2.88
N VAL A 221 11.29 -1.45 2.65
CA VAL A 221 10.53 -0.20 2.73
C VAL A 221 10.53 0.36 4.14
N GLN A 222 10.23 -0.45 5.16
CA GLN A 222 10.21 -0.02 6.56
C GLN A 222 11.58 0.48 7.01
N PHE A 223 12.66 -0.25 6.69
CA PHE A 223 14.03 0.15 6.98
C PHE A 223 14.40 1.50 6.34
N GLY A 224 14.03 1.68 5.07
CA GLY A 224 14.27 2.92 4.34
C GLY A 224 13.50 4.09 4.95
N VAL A 225 12.18 3.97 5.09
CA VAL A 225 11.31 5.03 5.60
C VAL A 225 11.67 5.44 7.04
N ALA A 226 11.99 4.48 7.91
CA ALA A 226 12.31 4.76 9.30
C ALA A 226 13.63 5.55 9.50
N ARG A 227 14.53 5.57 8.49
CA ARG A 227 15.87 6.16 8.58
C ARG A 227 16.09 7.37 7.66
N MET A 228 15.01 7.89 7.09
CA MET A 228 15.07 9.07 6.20
C MET A 228 14.02 10.10 6.59
N PRO A 229 14.26 11.39 6.28
CA PRO A 229 13.22 12.41 6.37
C PRO A 229 12.00 11.99 5.52
N VAL A 230 10.80 12.25 6.02
CA VAL A 230 9.54 11.92 5.33
C VAL A 230 9.49 12.51 3.91
N SER A 231 10.05 13.71 3.72
CA SER A 231 10.15 14.37 2.41
C SER A 231 10.96 13.56 1.40
N VAL A 232 12.05 12.92 1.85
CA VAL A 232 12.92 12.12 0.97
C VAL A 232 12.26 10.79 0.63
N SER A 233 11.73 10.07 1.62
CA SER A 233 11.06 8.79 1.39
C SER A 233 9.84 8.94 0.48
N ALA A 234 9.08 10.02 0.64
CA ALA A 234 7.89 10.28 -0.15
C ALA A 234 8.20 10.62 -1.64
N VAL A 235 9.39 11.16 -1.93
CA VAL A 235 9.86 11.34 -3.33
C VAL A 235 10.28 10.01 -3.95
N ILE A 236 10.84 9.09 -3.15
CA ILE A 236 11.35 7.80 -3.63
C ILE A 236 10.23 6.78 -3.81
N MET A 237 9.22 6.76 -2.94
CA MET A 237 8.14 5.75 -3.01
C MET A 237 7.43 5.69 -4.37
N PRO A 238 7.11 6.80 -5.07
CA PRO A 238 6.52 6.76 -6.40
C PRO A 238 7.38 6.07 -7.48
N PHE A 239 8.65 5.75 -7.17
CA PHE A 239 9.50 4.93 -8.04
C PHE A 239 8.90 3.55 -8.32
N GLU A 240 8.07 3.04 -7.41
CA GLU A 240 7.23 1.85 -7.60
C GLU A 240 6.40 1.93 -8.89
N VAL A 241 5.75 3.07 -9.17
CA VAL A 241 4.94 3.26 -10.38
C VAL A 241 5.80 3.21 -11.63
N ILE A 242 6.98 3.84 -11.59
CA ILE A 242 7.90 3.86 -12.73
C ILE A 242 8.37 2.44 -13.05
N VAL A 243 8.81 1.70 -12.04
CA VAL A 243 9.27 0.31 -12.20
C VAL A 243 8.12 -0.60 -12.61
N GLY A 244 6.94 -0.41 -12.03
CA GLY A 244 5.72 -1.14 -12.39
C GLY A 244 5.34 -0.92 -13.85
N ALA A 245 5.27 0.34 -14.30
CA ALA A 245 4.94 0.68 -15.69
C ALA A 245 5.98 0.13 -16.68
N LEU A 246 7.28 0.30 -16.40
CA LEU A 246 8.34 -0.21 -17.26
C LEU A 246 8.33 -1.74 -17.31
N SER A 247 8.13 -2.42 -16.18
CA SER A 247 8.06 -3.88 -16.14
C SER A 247 6.80 -4.41 -16.84
N ALA A 248 5.66 -3.76 -16.70
CA ALA A 248 4.42 -4.13 -17.39
C ALA A 248 4.55 -3.95 -18.91
N TRP A 249 5.13 -2.83 -19.34
CA TRP A 249 5.39 -2.61 -20.76
C TRP A 249 6.32 -3.66 -21.35
N TRP A 250 7.42 -3.98 -20.65
CA TRP A 250 8.43 -4.90 -21.18
C TRP A 250 8.05 -6.37 -21.06
N LEU A 251 7.41 -6.78 -19.95
CA LEU A 251 7.12 -8.20 -19.68
C LEU A 251 5.69 -8.62 -20.05
N ALA A 252 4.72 -7.69 -20.00
CA ALA A 252 3.32 -7.97 -20.29
C ALA A 252 2.81 -7.29 -21.56
N TRP A 253 3.66 -6.49 -22.25
CA TRP A 253 3.28 -5.69 -23.44
C TRP A 253 2.17 -4.68 -23.15
N GLU A 254 1.97 -4.31 -21.88
CA GLU A 254 1.04 -3.28 -21.44
C GLU A 254 1.69 -1.89 -21.61
N ALA A 255 1.56 -1.29 -22.80
CA ALA A 255 2.06 0.06 -23.03
C ALA A 255 1.08 1.10 -22.50
N PRO A 256 1.53 2.11 -21.70
CA PRO A 256 0.65 3.15 -21.23
C PRO A 256 0.11 3.96 -22.42
N THR A 257 -1.18 4.23 -22.42
CA THR A 257 -1.79 5.17 -23.37
C THR A 257 -1.33 6.61 -23.08
N LEU A 258 -1.52 7.52 -24.02
CA LEU A 258 -1.22 8.94 -23.78
C LEU A 258 -2.02 9.50 -22.61
N LEU A 259 -3.28 9.09 -22.47
CA LEU A 259 -4.15 9.55 -21.38
C LEU A 259 -3.69 9.02 -20.02
N GLU A 260 -3.31 7.74 -19.92
CA GLU A 260 -2.73 7.17 -18.71
C GLU A 260 -1.40 7.84 -18.36
N SER A 261 -0.57 8.15 -19.34
CA SER A 261 0.69 8.86 -19.13
C SER A 261 0.47 10.27 -18.58
N PHE A 262 -0.45 11.04 -19.18
CA PHE A 262 -0.81 12.37 -18.66
C PHE A 262 -1.50 12.29 -17.30
N GLY A 263 -2.47 11.40 -17.14
CA GLY A 263 -3.15 11.17 -15.87
C GLY A 263 -2.19 10.74 -14.76
N GLY A 264 -1.27 9.85 -15.07
CA GLY A 264 -0.21 9.41 -14.17
C GLY A 264 0.70 10.55 -13.72
N ILE A 265 1.14 11.41 -14.64
CA ILE A 265 1.93 12.61 -14.31
C ILE A 265 1.14 13.52 -13.36
N LEU A 266 -0.14 13.77 -13.59
CA LEU A 266 -0.97 14.60 -12.71
C LEU A 266 -1.10 13.99 -11.31
N ILE A 267 -1.32 12.66 -11.19
CA ILE A 267 -1.40 11.94 -9.91
C ILE A 267 -0.07 12.03 -9.16
N LEU A 268 1.05 11.80 -9.84
CA LEU A 268 2.38 11.89 -9.23
C LEU A 268 2.71 13.33 -8.78
N LEU A 269 2.35 14.33 -9.57
CA LEU A 269 2.49 15.74 -9.17
C LEU A 269 1.62 16.07 -7.94
N ALA A 270 0.39 15.54 -7.87
CA ALA A 270 -0.46 15.69 -6.70
C ALA A 270 0.19 15.10 -5.43
N ALA A 271 0.79 13.90 -5.55
CA ALA A 271 1.52 13.26 -4.47
C ALA A 271 2.73 14.11 -4.02
N LEU A 272 3.52 14.64 -4.96
CA LEU A 272 4.67 15.50 -4.68
C LEU A 272 4.28 16.82 -3.99
N LEU A 273 3.17 17.45 -4.39
CA LEU A 273 2.66 18.65 -3.75
C LEU A 273 2.33 18.47 -2.26
N GLN A 274 1.96 17.27 -1.85
CA GLN A 274 1.69 16.96 -0.45
C GLN A 274 2.95 16.89 0.42
N ILE A 275 4.08 16.47 -0.13
CA ILE A 275 5.33 16.31 0.60
C ILE A 275 5.78 17.65 1.18
N THR A 276 5.61 18.73 0.41
CA THR A 276 5.99 20.10 0.84
C THR A 276 5.14 20.62 1.99
N ARG A 277 4.01 19.99 2.32
CA ARG A 277 3.10 20.36 3.41
C ARG A 277 3.55 19.78 4.76
N GLY A 278 4.20 18.61 4.77
CA GLY A 278 4.60 17.90 6.01
C GLY A 278 5.75 18.53 6.79
N GLN A 279 6.41 19.56 6.27
CA GLN A 279 7.57 20.21 6.93
C GLN A 279 7.20 21.32 7.93
N GLY A 280 5.91 21.60 8.15
CA GLY A 280 5.47 22.83 8.80
C GLY A 280 5.10 22.79 10.28
N ARG A 281 4.90 21.64 10.94
CA ARG A 281 4.64 21.58 12.39
C ARG A 281 4.97 20.22 12.98
N PRO A 282 5.79 20.15 14.06
CA PRO A 282 5.78 18.98 14.93
C PRO A 282 4.39 18.89 15.57
N ILE A 283 3.77 17.70 15.50
CA ILE A 283 2.50 17.43 16.17
C ILE A 283 2.81 17.39 17.67
N LEU A 284 2.54 18.48 18.37
CA LEU A 284 2.48 18.49 19.82
C LEU A 284 1.16 17.80 20.22
N LEU A 285 1.21 16.50 20.42
CA LEU A 285 0.15 15.75 21.08
C LEU A 285 0.27 16.02 22.59
N GLY A 286 -0.66 16.77 23.12
CA GLY A 286 -0.82 16.99 24.56
C GLY A 286 -0.07 18.23 25.06
N GLY A 287 -0.83 19.29 25.39
CA GLY A 287 -0.35 20.48 26.05
C GLY A 287 0.35 20.17 27.36
N VAL A 288 1.67 20.28 27.34
CA VAL A 288 2.47 20.66 28.48
C VAL A 288 3.38 21.75 27.93
N GLU A 289 2.97 23.00 28.12
CA GLU A 289 3.87 24.13 28.12
C GLU A 289 4.92 23.86 29.20
N MET A 290 6.13 23.46 28.78
CA MET A 290 7.26 23.66 29.67
C MET A 290 7.66 25.13 29.54
N GLU A 291 7.22 25.88 30.52
CA GLU A 291 7.68 27.22 30.86
C GLU A 291 9.21 27.26 30.77
N LYS A 292 9.73 28.13 29.88
CA LYS A 292 11.13 28.48 29.89
C LYS A 292 11.38 29.24 31.17
N GLY A 293 11.79 28.53 32.21
CA GLY A 293 12.41 29.12 33.40
C GLY A 293 13.76 29.67 33.02
N GLU A 294 13.91 30.95 33.22
CA GLU A 294 15.15 31.70 33.31
C GLU A 294 16.12 31.02 34.31
N LEU A 295 17.36 30.82 33.93
CA LEU A 295 18.57 31.27 34.64
C LEU A 295 19.79 30.96 33.79
#